data_2c8b5b6451bd29ca6735cd6c0664549f
#
_entry.id   2c8b5b6451bd29ca6735cd6c0664549f
#
_cell.length_a   1.000
_cell.length_b   1.000
_cell.length_c   1.000
_cell.angle_alpha   90.00
_cell.angle_beta   90.00
_cell.angle_gamma   90.00
#
_symmetry.space_group_name_H-M   'P 1'
#
loop_
_entity.id
_entity.type
_entity.pdbx_description
1 polymer ?
#
loop_
_entity_poly.entity_id
_entity_poly.type
_entity_poly.pdbx_seq_one_letter_code
_entity_poly.pdbx_strand_id
1 'polypeptide(L)'
;MNLSALRFNSGLGWAHKRNPPSSSHPPPHGFVACSVKSPSPSLTVDETRVESLSQVSGVLGCQWGDEGKGKLVDILAPRFDIVARCQGGANAGHTIYNSEGKKFALHLVPSGILNEGTLCVIGNGVVVHLPGLFKEIDGLESSGVSCGGRILVSDRAHLLFDFHQEVDGLREAELSKSFIGTTKRGIGPCYSSKAIRNGIRVSDLRHMDTFPQKLDLLLSDAASRFQSFKYGPEMLREEVEKYKRFAERLEPYIADTMYVMNEAITDKKRILVEGGQATMLDIDHGTYPFVTSSSPSAGGICTGLGIAPRILGDLIGVVKAYTTRVGSGPFPTEILGQGGDILRFAGQEFGTTTGRPRRCGWLDIVALKYSCQINGFSSLNLTKLDVLSDLHEIQIGVSYTLDGNSIKSFPADLLLLEQMKVKYETLPGWKSDISGVRKYSDLPVAARRYVERIEELVGVPIHYIGVGPGRQALIFK
;
A
#
# COMPACT_ATOMS: atom_id res chain seq x y z
N MET A 1 18.09 -15.21 -50.52
CA MET A 1 17.21 -16.04 -51.36
C MET A 1 15.77 -15.81 -50.89
N ASN A 2 15.02 -15.23 -51.80
CA ASN A 2 13.57 -15.07 -51.94
C ASN A 2 12.63 -15.11 -50.75
N LEU A 3 12.06 -13.95 -50.50
CA LEU A 3 10.74 -13.66 -49.93
C LEU A 3 9.65 -14.15 -50.92
N SER A 4 8.62 -14.82 -50.43
CA SER A 4 7.31 -14.89 -51.13
C SER A 4 6.17 -14.72 -50.13
N ALA A 5 5.35 -13.77 -50.50
CA ALA A 5 4.16 -13.25 -49.85
C ALA A 5 3.03 -14.27 -49.67
N LEU A 6 2.30 -14.16 -48.57
CA LEU A 6 0.94 -14.69 -48.44
C LEU A 6 -0.06 -13.53 -48.30
N ARG A 7 -0.89 -13.37 -49.31
CA ARG A 7 -2.06 -12.49 -49.35
C ARG A 7 -3.20 -13.14 -48.58
N PHE A 8 -3.84 -12.40 -47.69
CA PHE A 8 -5.16 -12.75 -47.19
C PHE A 8 -6.24 -12.00 -47.96
N ASN A 9 -7.21 -12.78 -48.41
CA ASN A 9 -8.34 -12.36 -49.16
C ASN A 9 -9.46 -11.85 -48.23
N SER A 10 -9.95 -10.65 -48.50
CA SER A 10 -11.12 -10.04 -47.86
C SER A 10 -12.39 -10.45 -48.58
N GLY A 11 -13.44 -10.76 -47.84
CA GLY A 11 -14.77 -10.82 -48.41
C GLY A 11 -15.80 -11.57 -47.57
N LEU A 12 -16.58 -10.84 -46.81
CA LEU A 12 -17.95 -11.22 -46.46
C LEU A 12 -18.75 -9.96 -46.11
N GLY A 13 -19.61 -9.58 -47.07
CA GLY A 13 -20.55 -8.48 -46.91
C GLY A 13 -21.77 -8.90 -46.09
N TRP A 14 -22.28 -7.96 -45.31
CA TRP A 14 -23.58 -8.08 -44.66
C TRP A 14 -24.58 -7.14 -45.32
N ALA A 15 -25.65 -7.71 -45.83
CA ALA A 15 -26.76 -7.04 -46.51
C ALA A 15 -27.72 -6.39 -45.49
N HIS A 16 -28.06 -5.14 -45.74
CA HIS A 16 -29.16 -4.43 -45.11
C HIS A 16 -30.51 -4.99 -45.49
N LYS A 17 -31.36 -5.33 -44.53
CA LYS A 17 -32.81 -5.41 -44.71
C LYS A 17 -33.47 -4.24 -43.98
N ARG A 18 -34.13 -3.37 -44.78
CA ARG A 18 -35.08 -2.36 -44.31
C ARG A 18 -36.47 -2.99 -44.22
N ASN A 19 -37.22 -2.69 -43.18
CA ASN A 19 -38.67 -2.87 -43.11
C ASN A 19 -39.35 -1.49 -42.90
N PRO A 20 -40.56 -1.31 -43.45
CA PRO A 20 -41.24 -0.03 -43.58
C PRO A 20 -42.12 0.31 -42.35
N PRO A 21 -42.63 1.56 -42.25
CA PRO A 21 -43.27 2.08 -41.06
C PRO A 21 -44.74 1.71 -40.98
N SER A 22 -45.25 1.44 -39.77
CA SER A 22 -46.66 1.36 -39.44
C SER A 22 -47.09 2.53 -38.55
N SER A 23 -48.16 3.18 -39.03
CA SER A 23 -48.91 4.25 -38.37
C SER A 23 -49.71 3.74 -37.19
N SER A 24 -49.79 4.51 -36.08
CA SER A 24 -51.04 4.60 -35.28
C SER A 24 -50.96 5.65 -34.16
N HIS A 25 -52.01 6.35 -34.01
CA HIS A 25 -52.53 7.39 -33.16
C HIS A 25 -52.05 7.53 -31.73
N PRO A 26 -52.09 8.77 -31.17
CA PRO A 26 -51.72 9.04 -29.78
C PRO A 26 -52.88 8.77 -28.81
N PRO A 27 -52.58 8.34 -27.57
CA PRO A 27 -53.57 8.33 -26.49
C PRO A 27 -53.54 9.65 -25.68
N PRO A 28 -54.55 9.89 -24.84
CA PRO A 28 -54.88 11.23 -24.34
C PRO A 28 -54.05 11.70 -23.14
N HIS A 29 -54.09 13.03 -22.95
CA HIS A 29 -53.43 13.78 -21.91
C HIS A 29 -53.60 13.18 -20.50
N GLY A 30 -52.49 12.66 -19.93
CA GLY A 30 -52.37 12.39 -18.51
C GLY A 30 -51.62 13.55 -17.81
N PHE A 31 -52.18 14.04 -16.71
CA PHE A 31 -51.60 15.04 -15.88
C PHE A 31 -50.17 14.65 -15.44
N VAL A 32 -49.18 15.42 -15.81
CA VAL A 32 -47.84 15.32 -15.28
C VAL A 32 -47.85 16.02 -13.90
N ALA A 33 -47.88 15.22 -12.83
CA ALA A 33 -47.56 15.69 -11.51
C ALA A 33 -46.08 16.06 -11.49
N CYS A 34 -45.79 17.34 -11.43
CA CYS A 34 -44.45 17.85 -11.19
C CYS A 34 -44.06 17.45 -9.74
N SER A 35 -43.35 16.32 -9.64
CA SER A 35 -42.63 15.95 -8.42
C SER A 35 -41.53 16.98 -8.22
N VAL A 36 -41.75 17.92 -7.32
CA VAL A 36 -40.69 18.78 -6.79
C VAL A 36 -39.72 17.85 -6.05
N LYS A 37 -38.61 17.54 -6.70
CA LYS A 37 -37.46 16.92 -6.02
C LYS A 37 -37.07 17.87 -4.90
N SER A 38 -37.18 17.41 -3.66
CA SER A 38 -36.55 18.05 -2.52
C SER A 38 -35.09 18.32 -2.87
N PRO A 39 -34.54 19.48 -2.51
CA PRO A 39 -33.12 19.76 -2.76
C PRO A 39 -32.29 18.66 -2.08
N SER A 40 -31.42 18.00 -2.83
CA SER A 40 -30.44 17.08 -2.29
C SER A 40 -29.66 17.82 -1.20
N PRO A 41 -29.40 17.22 -0.03
CA PRO A 41 -28.58 17.87 0.99
C PRO A 41 -27.26 18.27 0.33
N SER A 42 -26.84 19.53 0.55
CA SER A 42 -25.54 20.02 0.08
C SER A 42 -24.45 19.13 0.68
N LEU A 43 -23.66 18.51 -0.17
CA LEU A 43 -22.51 17.69 0.26
C LEU A 43 -21.60 18.51 1.19
N THR A 44 -21.12 17.89 2.25
CA THR A 44 -20.11 18.51 3.12
C THR A 44 -18.79 18.65 2.33
N VAL A 45 -17.87 19.50 2.79
CA VAL A 45 -16.54 19.64 2.19
C VAL A 45 -15.83 18.28 2.13
N ASP A 46 -16.04 17.45 3.14
CA ASP A 46 -15.47 16.11 3.28
C ASP A 46 -15.99 15.16 2.18
N GLU A 47 -17.29 15.16 1.95
CA GLU A 47 -17.93 14.33 0.91
C GLU A 47 -17.53 14.80 -0.49
N THR A 48 -17.54 16.10 -0.74
CA THR A 48 -17.17 16.68 -2.02
C THR A 48 -15.72 16.31 -2.40
N ARG A 49 -14.79 16.33 -1.43
CA ARG A 49 -13.38 16.03 -1.66
C ARG A 49 -13.15 14.56 -1.99
N VAL A 50 -13.82 13.64 -1.30
CA VAL A 50 -13.71 12.20 -1.58
C VAL A 50 -14.38 11.84 -2.91
N GLU A 51 -15.49 12.48 -3.25
CA GLU A 51 -16.18 12.27 -4.53
C GLU A 51 -15.39 12.81 -5.73
N SER A 52 -14.58 13.85 -5.54
CA SER A 52 -13.74 14.42 -6.60
C SER A 52 -12.51 13.57 -6.93
N LEU A 53 -12.17 12.55 -6.13
CA LEU A 53 -11.04 11.66 -6.43
C LEU A 53 -11.26 10.91 -7.75
N SER A 54 -10.18 10.73 -8.49
CA SER A 54 -10.16 10.05 -9.78
C SER A 54 -10.67 8.62 -9.70
N GLN A 55 -11.10 8.07 -10.83
CA GLN A 55 -11.59 6.70 -10.93
C GLN A 55 -10.63 5.68 -10.35
N VAL A 56 -9.33 5.79 -10.64
CA VAL A 56 -8.27 4.96 -10.07
C VAL A 56 -7.38 5.87 -9.23
N SER A 57 -7.50 5.74 -7.92
CA SER A 57 -6.74 6.53 -6.96
C SER A 57 -5.86 5.63 -6.09
N GLY A 58 -4.76 6.15 -5.58
CA GLY A 58 -3.83 5.37 -4.75
C GLY A 58 -3.44 6.06 -3.45
N VAL A 59 -3.21 5.25 -2.40
CA VAL A 59 -2.71 5.70 -1.10
C VAL A 59 -1.36 5.06 -0.85
N LEU A 60 -0.29 5.86 -0.89
CA LEU A 60 1.10 5.41 -0.80
C LEU A 60 1.82 6.07 0.38
N GLY A 61 2.82 5.38 0.95
CA GLY A 61 3.66 5.94 2.01
C GLY A 61 4.79 6.79 1.47
N CYS A 62 5.08 7.90 2.16
CA CYS A 62 6.12 8.86 1.75
C CYS A 62 7.46 8.64 2.43
N GLN A 63 7.52 7.97 3.57
CA GLN A 63 8.71 7.87 4.44
C GLN A 63 9.27 6.44 4.45
N TRP A 64 9.56 5.87 5.61
CA TRP A 64 10.10 4.52 5.81
C TRP A 64 9.08 3.53 6.38
N GLY A 65 7.80 3.68 6.04
CA GLY A 65 6.72 2.82 6.51
C GLY A 65 6.07 3.31 7.81
N ASP A 66 5.04 2.59 8.24
CA ASP A 66 4.26 2.88 9.46
C ASP A 66 3.57 4.26 9.48
N GLU A 67 3.34 4.90 8.31
CA GLU A 67 2.71 6.22 8.21
C GLU A 67 1.20 6.20 8.56
N GLY A 68 0.58 5.03 8.69
CA GLY A 68 -0.84 4.92 9.03
C GLY A 68 -1.78 4.94 7.81
N LYS A 69 -1.34 4.42 6.66
CA LYS A 69 -2.11 4.34 5.41
C LYS A 69 -3.47 3.66 5.56
N GLY A 70 -3.53 2.55 6.29
CA GLY A 70 -4.74 1.74 6.42
C GLY A 70 -5.95 2.52 6.94
N LYS A 71 -5.75 3.47 7.86
CA LYS A 71 -6.82 4.33 8.35
C LYS A 71 -7.46 5.17 7.24
N LEU A 72 -6.65 5.79 6.37
CA LEU A 72 -7.17 6.57 5.26
C LEU A 72 -7.87 5.68 4.24
N VAL A 73 -7.27 4.54 3.89
CA VAL A 73 -7.88 3.56 2.97
C VAL A 73 -9.25 3.11 3.48
N ASP A 74 -9.36 2.77 4.75
CA ASP A 74 -10.62 2.36 5.38
C ASP A 74 -11.69 3.48 5.36
N ILE A 75 -11.29 4.74 5.56
CA ILE A 75 -12.21 5.89 5.47
C ILE A 75 -12.68 6.13 4.04
N LEU A 76 -11.80 5.96 3.04
CA LEU A 76 -12.12 6.17 1.64
C LEU A 76 -12.89 5.00 1.00
N ALA A 77 -12.65 3.77 1.47
CA ALA A 77 -13.18 2.54 0.89
C ALA A 77 -14.69 2.55 0.59
N PRO A 78 -15.58 3.13 1.43
CA PRO A 78 -17.02 3.18 1.15
C PRO A 78 -17.40 3.90 -0.17
N ARG A 79 -16.49 4.68 -0.75
CA ARG A 79 -16.70 5.41 -2.01
C ARG A 79 -16.04 4.74 -3.22
N PHE A 80 -15.48 3.54 -3.03
CA PHE A 80 -14.81 2.78 -4.08
C PHE A 80 -15.41 1.39 -4.19
N ASP A 81 -15.60 0.91 -5.43
CA ASP A 81 -16.10 -0.43 -5.71
C ASP A 81 -15.04 -1.49 -5.38
N ILE A 82 -13.76 -1.15 -5.59
CA ILE A 82 -12.62 -2.06 -5.43
C ILE A 82 -11.55 -1.42 -4.57
N VAL A 83 -10.99 -2.19 -3.61
CA VAL A 83 -9.73 -1.86 -2.94
C VAL A 83 -8.69 -2.92 -3.27
N ALA A 84 -7.56 -2.52 -3.86
CA ALA A 84 -6.56 -3.43 -4.39
C ALA A 84 -5.18 -3.26 -3.75
N ARG A 85 -4.53 -4.37 -3.36
CA ARG A 85 -3.11 -4.45 -2.98
C ARG A 85 -2.29 -4.82 -4.20
N CYS A 86 -1.22 -4.06 -4.47
CA CYS A 86 -0.44 -4.21 -5.71
C CYS A 86 0.96 -4.82 -5.50
N GLN A 87 1.50 -4.83 -4.29
CA GLN A 87 2.86 -5.33 -4.01
C GLN A 87 3.07 -5.63 -2.52
N GLY A 88 4.24 -6.20 -2.18
CA GLY A 88 4.57 -6.63 -0.83
C GLY A 88 3.92 -7.99 -0.50
N GLY A 89 3.69 -8.22 0.75
CA GLY A 89 3.07 -9.44 1.29
C GLY A 89 2.65 -9.20 2.72
N ALA A 90 2.76 -10.22 3.57
CA ALA A 90 2.39 -10.16 4.98
C ALA A 90 3.26 -9.22 5.84
N ASN A 91 4.31 -8.61 5.28
CA ASN A 91 5.14 -7.59 5.93
C ASN A 91 4.47 -6.21 5.98
N ALA A 92 3.41 -5.99 5.23
CA ALA A 92 2.73 -4.71 5.11
C ALA A 92 1.43 -4.70 5.94
N GLY A 93 1.57 -4.80 7.26
CA GLY A 93 0.44 -4.82 8.18
C GLY A 93 -0.19 -3.43 8.38
N HIS A 94 -1.54 -3.38 8.35
CA HIS A 94 -2.32 -2.20 8.69
C HIS A 94 -3.19 -2.48 9.92
N THR A 95 -3.15 -1.58 10.90
CA THR A 95 -4.06 -1.63 12.04
C THR A 95 -5.18 -0.61 11.82
N ILE A 96 -6.41 -1.07 11.91
CA ILE A 96 -7.62 -0.27 11.72
C ILE A 96 -8.53 -0.46 12.93
N TYR A 97 -9.20 0.61 13.32
CA TYR A 97 -10.24 0.59 14.35
C TYR A 97 -11.57 0.89 13.67
N ASN A 98 -12.54 -0.03 13.79
CA ASN A 98 -13.89 0.22 13.26
C ASN A 98 -14.62 1.29 14.09
N SER A 99 -15.89 1.59 13.73
CA SER A 99 -16.72 2.59 14.43
C SER A 99 -16.98 2.26 15.90
N GLU A 100 -16.93 0.98 16.26
CA GLU A 100 -17.13 0.47 17.63
C GLU A 100 -15.83 0.44 18.44
N GLY A 101 -14.70 0.85 17.86
CA GLY A 101 -13.39 0.79 18.51
C GLY A 101 -12.72 -0.59 18.47
N LYS A 102 -13.30 -1.58 17.79
CA LYS A 102 -12.71 -2.90 17.61
C LYS A 102 -11.48 -2.81 16.67
N LYS A 103 -10.36 -3.39 17.13
CA LYS A 103 -9.09 -3.39 16.40
C LYS A 103 -9.03 -4.55 15.41
N PHE A 104 -8.64 -4.25 14.17
CA PHE A 104 -8.32 -5.22 13.12
C PHE A 104 -6.87 -5.04 12.68
N ALA A 105 -6.14 -6.14 12.59
CA ALA A 105 -4.77 -6.18 12.09
C ALA A 105 -4.75 -6.93 10.77
N LEU A 106 -4.69 -6.19 9.65
CA LEU A 106 -4.70 -6.73 8.30
C LEU A 106 -3.28 -6.80 7.74
N HIS A 107 -2.93 -7.88 7.05
CA HIS A 107 -1.59 -8.10 6.50
C HIS A 107 -1.61 -8.34 4.99
N LEU A 108 -2.41 -9.28 4.50
CA LEU A 108 -2.58 -9.60 3.08
C LEU A 108 -3.89 -9.09 2.52
N VAL A 109 -4.96 -9.22 3.31
CA VAL A 109 -6.29 -8.76 2.90
C VAL A 109 -6.32 -7.22 2.84
N PRO A 110 -6.82 -6.62 1.73
CA PRO A 110 -6.96 -5.17 1.62
C PRO A 110 -7.86 -4.58 2.72
N SER A 111 -7.51 -3.38 3.18
CA SER A 111 -8.22 -2.68 4.27
C SER A 111 -9.68 -2.39 3.97
N GLY A 112 -10.06 -2.36 2.69
CA GLY A 112 -11.46 -2.20 2.24
C GLY A 112 -12.40 -3.33 2.66
N ILE A 113 -11.89 -4.49 3.13
CA ILE A 113 -12.72 -5.63 3.55
C ILE A 113 -13.69 -5.30 4.68
N LEU A 114 -13.38 -4.31 5.51
CA LEU A 114 -14.25 -3.85 6.58
C LEU A 114 -15.49 -3.10 6.09
N ASN A 115 -15.57 -2.78 4.81
CA ASN A 115 -16.71 -2.18 4.16
C ASN A 115 -17.43 -3.21 3.28
N GLU A 116 -18.66 -3.56 3.59
CA GLU A 116 -19.43 -4.66 2.97
C GLU A 116 -19.61 -4.52 1.44
N GLY A 117 -19.68 -3.27 0.93
CA GLY A 117 -19.85 -2.98 -0.49
C GLY A 117 -18.58 -3.08 -1.33
N THR A 118 -17.42 -3.35 -0.73
CA THR A 118 -16.12 -3.29 -1.42
C THR A 118 -15.61 -4.68 -1.80
N LEU A 119 -15.20 -4.84 -3.06
CA LEU A 119 -14.43 -5.98 -3.54
C LEU A 119 -12.94 -5.75 -3.24
N CYS A 120 -12.29 -6.73 -2.63
CA CYS A 120 -10.87 -6.69 -2.27
C CYS A 120 -10.03 -7.52 -3.24
N VAL A 121 -9.01 -6.91 -3.85
CA VAL A 121 -8.16 -7.57 -4.84
C VAL A 121 -6.72 -7.66 -4.33
N ILE A 122 -6.18 -8.89 -4.28
CA ILE A 122 -4.76 -9.16 -4.07
C ILE A 122 -4.12 -9.36 -5.44
N GLY A 123 -3.41 -8.33 -5.92
CA GLY A 123 -2.86 -8.25 -7.27
C GLY A 123 -1.66 -9.15 -7.53
N ASN A 124 -1.27 -9.24 -8.79
CA ASN A 124 -0.16 -10.09 -9.27
C ASN A 124 1.23 -9.70 -8.73
N GLY A 125 1.38 -8.49 -8.23
CA GLY A 125 2.63 -8.05 -7.60
C GLY A 125 2.79 -8.49 -6.16
N VAL A 126 1.74 -8.99 -5.50
CA VAL A 126 1.78 -9.47 -4.12
C VAL A 126 2.39 -10.87 -4.05
N VAL A 127 3.18 -11.15 -3.01
CA VAL A 127 3.61 -12.50 -2.66
C VAL A 127 2.73 -13.05 -1.56
N VAL A 128 2.09 -14.21 -1.80
CA VAL A 128 0.96 -14.70 -1.01
C VAL A 128 1.37 -15.91 -0.17
N HIS A 129 1.39 -15.73 1.15
CA HIS A 129 1.58 -16.80 2.12
C HIS A 129 0.21 -17.39 2.50
N LEU A 130 -0.15 -18.56 1.96
CA LEU A 130 -1.48 -19.14 2.12
C LEU A 130 -1.86 -19.45 3.58
N PRO A 131 -0.98 -20.03 4.41
CA PRO A 131 -1.30 -20.21 5.84
C PRO A 131 -1.66 -18.89 6.53
N GLY A 132 -0.92 -17.82 6.22
CA GLY A 132 -1.18 -16.48 6.76
C GLY A 132 -2.47 -15.87 6.24
N LEU A 133 -2.75 -16.00 4.95
CA LEU A 133 -3.98 -15.50 4.31
C LEU A 133 -5.22 -16.13 4.92
N PHE A 134 -5.25 -17.45 5.05
CA PHE A 134 -6.42 -18.14 5.61
C PHE A 134 -6.61 -17.90 7.10
N LYS A 135 -5.52 -17.79 7.86
CA LYS A 135 -5.61 -17.36 9.26
C LYS A 135 -6.22 -15.96 9.40
N GLU A 136 -5.91 -15.06 8.47
CA GLU A 136 -6.47 -13.70 8.44
C GLU A 136 -7.94 -13.72 8.06
N ILE A 137 -8.34 -14.48 7.03
CA ILE A 137 -9.74 -14.66 6.62
C ILE A 137 -10.57 -15.25 7.75
N ASP A 138 -10.11 -16.35 8.37
CA ASP A 138 -10.81 -17.00 9.49
C ASP A 138 -10.99 -16.05 10.67
N GLY A 139 -9.97 -15.21 10.97
CA GLY A 139 -10.05 -14.19 12.00
C GLY A 139 -11.03 -13.08 11.69
N LEU A 140 -11.16 -12.68 10.43
CA LEU A 140 -12.14 -11.71 9.98
C LEU A 140 -13.56 -12.27 10.08
N GLU A 141 -13.80 -13.47 9.56
CA GLU A 141 -15.11 -14.15 9.60
C GLU A 141 -15.57 -14.41 11.03
N SER A 142 -14.69 -14.90 11.91
CA SER A 142 -14.99 -15.06 13.33
C SER A 142 -15.26 -13.73 14.05
N SER A 143 -14.83 -12.61 13.46
CA SER A 143 -15.11 -11.27 13.93
C SER A 143 -16.38 -10.65 13.34
N GLY A 144 -17.13 -11.41 12.52
CA GLY A 144 -18.36 -10.96 11.87
C GLY A 144 -18.18 -10.25 10.54
N VAL A 145 -16.95 -10.26 9.97
CA VAL A 145 -16.67 -9.67 8.64
C VAL A 145 -16.82 -10.75 7.58
N SER A 146 -17.80 -10.63 6.69
CA SER A 146 -18.00 -11.56 5.57
C SER A 146 -16.87 -11.44 4.55
N CYS A 147 -16.18 -12.54 4.24
CA CYS A 147 -15.11 -12.58 3.24
C CYS A 147 -15.52 -13.29 1.94
N GLY A 148 -16.51 -14.17 1.99
CA GLY A 148 -16.96 -14.97 0.85
C GLY A 148 -17.41 -14.10 -0.33
N GLY A 149 -16.84 -14.36 -1.52
CA GLY A 149 -17.14 -13.61 -2.76
C GLY A 149 -16.60 -12.18 -2.80
N ARG A 150 -15.88 -11.73 -1.76
CA ARG A 150 -15.37 -10.36 -1.65
C ARG A 150 -13.86 -10.23 -1.71
N ILE A 151 -13.15 -11.32 -1.83
CA ILE A 151 -11.69 -11.36 -1.99
C ILE A 151 -11.36 -12.07 -3.28
N LEU A 152 -10.50 -11.45 -4.10
CA LEU A 152 -9.90 -12.06 -5.27
C LEU A 152 -8.39 -12.10 -5.12
N VAL A 153 -7.79 -13.24 -5.44
CA VAL A 153 -6.34 -13.45 -5.45
C VAL A 153 -5.89 -13.69 -6.88
N SER A 154 -4.90 -12.93 -7.33
CA SER A 154 -4.39 -13.07 -8.70
C SER A 154 -3.81 -14.46 -8.94
N ASP A 155 -4.23 -15.10 -10.02
CA ASP A 155 -3.65 -16.32 -10.55
C ASP A 155 -2.15 -16.18 -10.88
N ARG A 156 -1.68 -14.93 -11.15
CA ARG A 156 -0.29 -14.57 -11.44
C ARG A 156 0.54 -14.21 -10.20
N ALA A 157 -0.08 -14.09 -9.00
CA ALA A 157 0.64 -13.84 -7.78
C ALA A 157 1.57 -15.03 -7.43
N HIS A 158 2.70 -14.76 -6.78
CA HIS A 158 3.64 -15.80 -6.38
C HIS A 158 3.33 -16.33 -5.00
N LEU A 159 3.45 -17.64 -4.81
CA LEU A 159 3.30 -18.31 -3.54
C LEU A 159 4.55 -18.08 -2.68
N LEU A 160 4.33 -17.64 -1.46
CA LEU A 160 5.34 -17.55 -0.42
C LEU A 160 5.16 -18.73 0.53
N PHE A 161 6.17 -19.57 0.62
CA PHE A 161 6.19 -20.77 1.45
C PHE A 161 6.86 -20.51 2.81
N ASP A 162 6.65 -21.39 3.78
CA ASP A 162 7.29 -21.28 5.10
C ASP A 162 8.81 -21.30 5.01
N PHE A 163 9.38 -22.11 4.10
CA PHE A 163 10.82 -22.14 3.90
C PHE A 163 11.41 -20.79 3.46
N HIS A 164 10.65 -19.96 2.74
CA HIS A 164 11.11 -18.60 2.41
C HIS A 164 11.31 -17.76 3.69
N GLN A 165 10.48 -17.97 4.72
CA GLN A 165 10.65 -17.28 6.01
C GLN A 165 11.89 -17.77 6.74
N GLU A 166 12.15 -19.09 6.71
CA GLU A 166 13.37 -19.68 7.25
C GLU A 166 14.61 -19.15 6.55
N VAL A 167 14.63 -19.17 5.22
CA VAL A 167 15.73 -18.64 4.39
C VAL A 167 15.97 -17.14 4.65
N ASP A 168 14.92 -16.34 4.84
CA ASP A 168 15.03 -14.92 5.22
C ASP A 168 15.75 -14.77 6.58
N GLY A 169 15.42 -15.64 7.54
CA GLY A 169 16.10 -15.69 8.83
C GLY A 169 17.58 -16.11 8.74
N LEU A 170 17.88 -17.13 7.93
CA LEU A 170 19.26 -17.59 7.69
C LEU A 170 20.11 -16.52 7.03
N ARG A 171 19.57 -15.81 6.05
CA ARG A 171 20.26 -14.69 5.39
C ARG A 171 20.59 -13.56 6.35
N GLU A 172 19.65 -13.18 7.21
CA GLU A 172 19.91 -12.17 8.25
C GLU A 172 21.02 -12.62 9.22
N ALA A 173 21.08 -13.91 9.56
CA ALA A 173 22.14 -14.46 10.40
C ALA A 173 23.50 -14.44 9.69
N GLU A 174 23.57 -14.75 8.38
CA GLU A 174 24.81 -14.65 7.59
C GLU A 174 25.35 -13.23 7.54
N LEU A 175 24.49 -12.22 7.42
CA LEU A 175 24.87 -10.81 7.36
C LEU A 175 25.46 -10.30 8.69
N SER A 176 25.23 -10.99 9.80
CA SER A 176 25.81 -10.69 11.12
C SER A 176 25.68 -9.22 11.50
N LYS A 177 26.83 -8.46 11.51
CA LYS A 177 26.86 -7.03 11.86
C LYS A 177 26.24 -6.13 10.78
N SER A 178 26.16 -6.60 9.54
CA SER A 178 25.59 -5.86 8.38
C SER A 178 24.14 -6.24 8.10
N PHE A 179 23.39 -6.71 9.12
CA PHE A 179 22.01 -7.14 8.97
C PHE A 179 21.12 -5.99 8.44
N ILE A 180 20.15 -6.34 7.59
CA ILE A 180 19.19 -5.40 6.99
C ILE A 180 18.10 -5.03 8.01
N GLY A 181 17.76 -5.96 8.89
CA GLY A 181 16.68 -5.82 9.87
C GLY A 181 15.34 -6.23 9.27
N THR A 182 15.31 -7.28 8.45
CA THR A 182 14.08 -7.78 7.83
C THR A 182 13.05 -8.24 8.86
N THR A 183 11.81 -8.34 8.44
CA THR A 183 10.73 -8.87 9.28
C THR A 183 10.74 -10.40 9.36
N LYS A 184 11.67 -11.06 8.68
CA LYS A 184 11.76 -12.53 8.53
C LYS A 184 10.44 -13.17 8.05
N ARG A 185 9.75 -12.47 7.13
CA ARG A 185 8.50 -12.91 6.53
C ARG A 185 8.68 -13.56 5.16
N GLY A 186 9.92 -13.78 4.73
CA GLY A 186 10.24 -14.46 3.48
C GLY A 186 9.97 -13.64 2.21
N ILE A 187 9.74 -12.34 2.34
CA ILE A 187 9.39 -11.47 1.21
C ILE A 187 10.52 -11.41 0.20
N GLY A 188 11.75 -11.11 0.65
CA GLY A 188 12.94 -11.04 -0.19
C GLY A 188 13.22 -12.35 -0.93
N PRO A 189 13.33 -13.50 -0.25
CA PRO A 189 13.51 -14.79 -0.89
C PRO A 189 12.44 -15.13 -1.93
N CYS A 190 11.17 -14.83 -1.67
CA CYS A 190 10.09 -15.09 -2.63
C CYS A 190 10.20 -14.19 -3.88
N TYR A 191 10.50 -12.89 -3.73
CA TYR A 191 10.77 -12.01 -4.88
C TYR A 191 12.05 -12.40 -5.63
N SER A 192 13.06 -12.89 -4.93
CA SER A 192 14.26 -13.46 -5.56
C SER A 192 13.91 -14.64 -6.47
N SER A 193 13.12 -15.58 -5.97
CA SER A 193 12.63 -16.73 -6.75
C SER A 193 11.82 -16.28 -7.98
N LYS A 194 10.97 -15.25 -7.82
CA LYS A 194 10.25 -14.63 -8.94
C LYS A 194 11.22 -14.06 -9.98
N ALA A 195 12.27 -13.34 -9.56
CA ALA A 195 13.23 -12.68 -10.45
C ALA A 195 14.10 -13.67 -11.22
N ILE A 196 14.57 -14.75 -10.58
CA ILE A 196 15.31 -15.82 -11.23
C ILE A 196 14.42 -16.83 -11.96
N ARG A 197 13.10 -16.68 -11.91
CA ARG A 197 12.09 -17.43 -12.67
C ARG A 197 11.92 -18.89 -12.28
N ASN A 198 12.22 -19.24 -11.03
CA ASN A 198 11.90 -20.55 -10.46
C ASN A 198 10.75 -20.49 -9.43
N GLY A 199 10.16 -19.30 -9.20
CA GLY A 199 9.04 -19.12 -8.29
C GLY A 199 7.76 -19.79 -8.78
N ILE A 200 6.90 -20.18 -7.85
CA ILE A 200 5.61 -20.85 -8.09
C ILE A 200 4.48 -19.81 -7.98
N ARG A 201 3.58 -19.81 -8.96
CA ARG A 201 2.40 -18.93 -9.00
C ARG A 201 1.18 -19.59 -8.37
N VAL A 202 0.18 -18.79 -8.04
CA VAL A 202 -1.12 -19.25 -7.59
C VAL A 202 -1.79 -20.16 -8.62
N SER A 203 -1.69 -19.84 -9.92
CA SER A 203 -2.19 -20.70 -11.02
C SER A 203 -1.60 -22.11 -11.03
N ASP A 204 -0.39 -22.31 -10.53
CA ASP A 204 0.26 -23.63 -10.50
C ASP A 204 -0.45 -24.61 -9.53
N LEU A 205 -1.24 -24.10 -8.58
CA LEU A 205 -2.04 -24.92 -7.68
C LEU A 205 -3.15 -25.69 -8.40
N ARG A 206 -3.53 -25.29 -9.62
CA ARG A 206 -4.47 -26.02 -10.48
C ARG A 206 -3.83 -27.23 -11.20
N HIS A 207 -2.50 -27.38 -11.09
CA HIS A 207 -1.69 -28.39 -11.76
C HIS A 207 -0.88 -29.20 -10.74
N MET A 208 -1.60 -29.92 -9.85
CA MET A 208 -0.98 -30.69 -8.77
C MET A 208 -0.18 -31.90 -9.28
N ASP A 209 -0.27 -32.26 -10.55
CA ASP A 209 0.57 -33.24 -11.23
C ASP A 209 2.02 -32.75 -11.43
N THR A 210 2.22 -31.47 -11.69
CA THR A 210 3.52 -30.84 -11.89
C THR A 210 4.02 -30.02 -10.71
N PHE A 211 3.15 -29.71 -9.76
CA PHE A 211 3.47 -28.91 -8.58
C PHE A 211 4.61 -29.48 -7.73
N PRO A 212 4.66 -30.82 -7.44
CA PRO A 212 5.75 -31.40 -6.66
C PRO A 212 7.14 -31.18 -7.26
N GLN A 213 7.28 -31.29 -8.59
CA GLN A 213 8.57 -31.06 -9.28
C GLN A 213 9.02 -29.60 -9.18
N LYS A 214 8.08 -28.65 -9.29
CA LYS A 214 8.39 -27.21 -9.14
C LYS A 214 8.81 -26.90 -7.71
N LEU A 215 8.13 -27.48 -6.72
CA LEU A 215 8.44 -27.26 -5.31
C LEU A 215 9.78 -27.91 -4.93
N ASP A 216 10.07 -29.12 -5.43
CA ASP A 216 11.35 -29.80 -5.26
C ASP A 216 12.53 -28.97 -5.76
N LEU A 217 12.40 -28.43 -6.98
CA LEU A 217 13.42 -27.53 -7.56
C LEU A 217 13.66 -26.32 -6.67
N LEU A 218 12.60 -25.69 -6.17
CA LEU A 218 12.67 -24.50 -5.35
C LEU A 218 13.31 -24.78 -3.97
N LEU A 219 12.98 -25.90 -3.34
CA LEU A 219 13.56 -26.34 -2.07
C LEU A 219 15.03 -26.78 -2.22
N SER A 220 15.35 -27.48 -3.31
CA SER A 220 16.73 -27.90 -3.64
C SER A 220 17.63 -26.70 -3.88
N ASP A 221 17.15 -25.66 -4.57
CA ASP A 221 17.88 -24.40 -4.78
C ASP A 221 18.18 -23.71 -3.44
N ALA A 222 17.20 -23.63 -2.53
CA ALA A 222 17.40 -23.10 -1.19
C ALA A 222 18.43 -23.92 -0.39
N ALA A 223 18.35 -25.25 -0.42
CA ALA A 223 19.29 -26.12 0.28
C ALA A 223 20.72 -26.03 -0.27
N SER A 224 20.88 -25.84 -1.58
CA SER A 224 22.19 -25.63 -2.20
C SER A 224 22.86 -24.34 -1.75
N ARG A 225 22.08 -23.30 -1.48
CA ARG A 225 22.56 -21.98 -1.07
C ARG A 225 22.80 -21.86 0.44
N PHE A 226 21.96 -22.50 1.26
CA PHE A 226 21.99 -22.39 2.72
C PHE A 226 22.26 -23.76 3.34
N GLN A 227 23.50 -24.04 3.76
CA GLN A 227 23.91 -25.33 4.32
C GLN A 227 23.13 -25.73 5.60
N SER A 228 22.63 -24.74 6.35
CA SER A 228 21.82 -24.95 7.56
C SER A 228 20.35 -25.26 7.25
N PHE A 229 19.88 -25.00 6.04
CA PHE A 229 18.54 -25.36 5.59
C PHE A 229 18.48 -26.86 5.30
N LYS A 230 17.66 -27.59 6.07
CA LYS A 230 17.52 -29.03 5.92
C LYS A 230 16.33 -29.36 5.02
N TYR A 231 16.64 -29.99 3.89
CA TYR A 231 15.66 -30.41 2.92
C TYR A 231 15.76 -31.92 2.68
N GLY A 232 14.61 -32.59 2.50
CA GLY A 232 14.51 -34.02 2.20
C GLY A 232 13.13 -34.41 1.67
N PRO A 233 12.98 -35.67 1.19
CA PRO A 233 11.75 -36.14 0.55
C PRO A 233 10.49 -36.07 1.45
N GLU A 234 10.68 -36.16 2.75
CA GLU A 234 9.58 -36.09 3.73
C GLU A 234 9.00 -34.67 3.78
N MET A 235 9.86 -33.68 3.92
CA MET A 235 9.45 -32.26 3.87
C MET A 235 8.71 -31.92 2.57
N LEU A 236 9.21 -32.43 1.43
CA LEU A 236 8.52 -32.22 0.16
C LEU A 236 7.11 -32.80 0.17
N ARG A 237 6.94 -34.05 0.64
CA ARG A 237 5.62 -34.70 0.71
C ARG A 237 4.66 -33.93 1.61
N GLU A 238 5.12 -33.52 2.80
CA GLU A 238 4.31 -32.75 3.75
C GLU A 238 3.85 -31.42 3.16
N GLU A 239 4.76 -30.68 2.54
CA GLU A 239 4.43 -29.40 1.89
C GLU A 239 3.47 -29.60 0.71
N VAL A 240 3.66 -30.61 -0.14
CA VAL A 240 2.74 -30.93 -1.25
C VAL A 240 1.34 -31.23 -0.72
N GLU A 241 1.20 -32.09 0.28
CA GLU A 241 -0.11 -32.43 0.87
C GLU A 241 -0.77 -31.23 1.57
N LYS A 242 0.02 -30.38 2.19
CA LYS A 242 -0.44 -29.12 2.78
C LYS A 242 -0.98 -28.18 1.70
N TYR A 243 -0.24 -27.97 0.61
CA TYR A 243 -0.65 -27.06 -0.48
C TYR A 243 -1.78 -27.62 -1.33
N LYS A 244 -1.95 -28.94 -1.41
CA LYS A 244 -3.13 -29.57 -2.02
C LYS A 244 -4.43 -29.16 -1.29
N ARG A 245 -4.42 -29.20 0.03
CA ARG A 245 -5.57 -28.72 0.84
C ARG A 245 -5.79 -27.21 0.68
N PHE A 246 -4.72 -26.41 0.59
CA PHE A 246 -4.84 -24.99 0.33
C PHE A 246 -5.33 -24.69 -1.08
N ALA A 247 -4.99 -25.48 -2.10
CA ALA A 247 -5.46 -25.32 -3.45
C ALA A 247 -7.00 -25.41 -3.52
N GLU A 248 -7.58 -26.44 -2.90
CA GLU A 248 -9.04 -26.64 -2.81
C GLU A 248 -9.71 -25.43 -2.13
N ARG A 249 -9.14 -24.97 -1.02
CA ARG A 249 -9.68 -23.83 -0.26
C ARG A 249 -9.54 -22.51 -0.98
N LEU A 250 -8.46 -22.31 -1.76
CA LEU A 250 -8.16 -21.08 -2.46
C LEU A 250 -8.94 -20.92 -3.78
N GLU A 251 -9.33 -22.04 -4.40
CA GLU A 251 -9.96 -22.02 -5.75
C GLU A 251 -11.10 -20.99 -5.89
N PRO A 252 -12.02 -20.82 -4.92
CA PRO A 252 -13.08 -19.81 -5.02
C PRO A 252 -12.60 -18.35 -5.03
N TYR A 253 -11.34 -18.11 -4.64
CA TYR A 253 -10.74 -16.78 -4.58
C TYR A 253 -9.85 -16.47 -5.79
N ILE A 254 -9.44 -17.49 -6.58
CA ILE A 254 -8.50 -17.32 -7.69
C ILE A 254 -9.19 -16.68 -8.88
N ALA A 255 -8.60 -15.57 -9.38
CA ALA A 255 -9.10 -14.88 -10.57
C ALA A 255 -7.96 -14.35 -11.45
N ASP A 256 -8.23 -14.16 -12.75
CA ASP A 256 -7.43 -13.28 -13.59
C ASP A 256 -7.71 -11.83 -13.19
N THR A 257 -6.99 -11.38 -12.16
CA THR A 257 -7.20 -10.04 -11.61
C THR A 257 -6.84 -8.93 -12.60
N MET A 258 -5.97 -9.18 -13.58
CA MET A 258 -5.67 -8.19 -14.63
C MET A 258 -6.89 -7.95 -15.50
N TYR A 259 -7.57 -9.01 -15.90
CA TYR A 259 -8.84 -8.92 -16.63
C TYR A 259 -9.90 -8.18 -15.81
N VAL A 260 -10.13 -8.62 -14.57
CA VAL A 260 -11.12 -8.01 -13.65
C VAL A 260 -10.86 -6.51 -13.46
N MET A 261 -9.59 -6.11 -13.22
CA MET A 261 -9.25 -4.70 -13.01
C MET A 261 -9.48 -3.86 -14.26
N ASN A 262 -9.12 -4.37 -15.44
CA ASN A 262 -9.30 -3.63 -16.70
C ASN A 262 -10.76 -3.56 -17.12
N GLU A 263 -11.57 -4.60 -16.88
CA GLU A 263 -13.04 -4.54 -17.07
C GLU A 263 -13.66 -3.51 -16.12
N ALA A 264 -13.31 -3.54 -14.83
CA ALA A 264 -13.80 -2.57 -13.85
C ALA A 264 -13.48 -1.12 -14.26
N ILE A 265 -12.29 -0.86 -14.84
CA ILE A 265 -11.94 0.44 -15.38
C ILE A 265 -12.84 0.83 -16.56
N THR A 266 -13.11 -0.10 -17.46
CA THR A 266 -14.00 0.08 -18.63
C THR A 266 -15.43 0.38 -18.17
N ASP A 267 -15.90 -0.31 -17.15
CA ASP A 267 -17.22 -0.16 -16.53
C ASP A 267 -17.34 1.07 -15.62
N LYS A 268 -16.31 1.92 -15.58
CA LYS A 268 -16.28 3.14 -14.74
C LYS A 268 -16.39 2.87 -13.24
N LYS A 269 -16.02 1.67 -12.79
CA LYS A 269 -15.90 1.35 -11.37
C LYS A 269 -14.75 2.14 -10.74
N ARG A 270 -14.95 2.58 -9.50
CA ARG A 270 -13.94 3.30 -8.74
C ARG A 270 -13.01 2.32 -8.03
N ILE A 271 -11.71 2.52 -8.18
CA ILE A 271 -10.66 1.64 -7.67
C ILE A 271 -9.72 2.43 -6.77
N LEU A 272 -9.58 1.97 -5.54
CA LEU A 272 -8.60 2.49 -4.57
C LEU A 272 -7.44 1.52 -4.45
N VAL A 273 -6.22 1.98 -4.70
CA VAL A 273 -5.01 1.17 -4.54
C VAL A 273 -4.38 1.43 -3.18
N GLU A 274 -4.21 0.38 -2.41
CA GLU A 274 -3.57 0.38 -1.10
C GLU A 274 -2.11 -0.01 -1.21
N GLY A 275 -1.19 0.95 -0.99
CA GLY A 275 0.24 0.70 -0.95
C GLY A 275 0.67 -0.09 0.28
N GLY A 276 1.51 -1.11 0.10
CA GLY A 276 1.98 -1.96 1.19
C GLY A 276 3.01 -1.28 2.08
N GLN A 277 4.06 -0.74 1.50
CA GLN A 277 5.18 -0.07 2.18
C GLN A 277 5.25 1.42 1.80
N ALA A 278 6.44 2.01 1.82
CA ALA A 278 6.64 3.42 1.55
C ALA A 278 7.81 3.66 0.58
N THR A 279 7.86 4.84 -0.02
CA THR A 279 8.80 5.21 -1.08
C THR A 279 10.28 5.06 -0.67
N MET A 280 10.62 5.44 0.56
CA MET A 280 12.02 5.32 1.04
C MET A 280 12.44 3.86 1.32
N LEU A 281 11.50 2.91 1.23
CA LEU A 281 11.73 1.46 1.28
C LEU A 281 11.61 0.79 -0.10
N ASP A 282 11.44 1.55 -1.17
CA ASP A 282 11.37 1.01 -2.53
C ASP A 282 12.72 0.41 -2.95
N ILE A 283 12.67 -0.74 -3.65
CA ILE A 283 13.89 -1.49 -4.05
C ILE A 283 14.76 -0.67 -5.00
N ASP A 284 14.16 0.18 -5.84
CA ASP A 284 14.87 0.98 -6.85
C ASP A 284 15.16 2.41 -6.37
N HIS A 285 14.25 2.99 -5.59
CA HIS A 285 14.28 4.41 -5.22
C HIS A 285 14.62 4.66 -3.75
N GLY A 286 14.54 3.65 -2.90
CA GLY A 286 14.74 3.77 -1.46
C GLY A 286 16.20 3.76 -1.03
N THR A 287 16.39 3.67 0.29
CA THR A 287 17.72 3.64 0.95
C THR A 287 18.34 2.24 0.89
N TYR A 288 18.61 1.71 -0.31
CA TYR A 288 19.22 0.40 -0.53
C TYR A 288 20.56 0.26 0.19
N PRO A 289 20.86 -0.86 0.90
CA PRO A 289 20.11 -2.12 0.95
C PRO A 289 19.00 -2.17 2.02
N PHE A 290 18.76 -1.12 2.80
CA PHE A 290 17.78 -1.08 3.88
C PHE A 290 16.39 -0.72 3.35
N VAL A 291 15.85 -1.63 2.50
CA VAL A 291 14.58 -1.48 1.76
C VAL A 291 13.75 -2.77 1.81
N THR A 292 12.52 -2.72 1.31
CA THR A 292 11.74 -3.93 1.00
C THR A 292 12.11 -4.43 -0.41
N SER A 293 11.85 -5.70 -0.70
CA SER A 293 12.16 -6.31 -2.01
C SER A 293 11.06 -6.07 -3.06
N SER A 294 10.27 -5.03 -2.90
CA SER A 294 9.19 -4.67 -3.81
C SER A 294 9.23 -3.18 -4.15
N SER A 295 8.40 -2.75 -5.11
CA SER A 295 8.28 -1.35 -5.51
C SER A 295 6.99 -0.74 -4.96
N PRO A 296 7.00 -0.14 -3.75
CA PRO A 296 5.84 0.51 -3.15
C PRO A 296 5.53 1.89 -3.73
N SER A 297 6.32 2.38 -4.66
CA SER A 297 6.08 3.64 -5.38
C SER A 297 5.01 3.49 -6.46
N ALA A 298 4.59 4.60 -7.07
CA ALA A 298 3.52 4.66 -8.07
C ALA A 298 3.71 3.67 -9.25
N GLY A 299 4.95 3.48 -9.72
CA GLY A 299 5.27 2.51 -10.77
C GLY A 299 4.88 1.07 -10.40
N GLY A 300 5.00 0.70 -9.13
CA GLY A 300 4.63 -0.61 -8.61
C GLY A 300 3.12 -0.89 -8.63
N ILE A 301 2.28 0.14 -8.67
CA ILE A 301 0.83 0.00 -8.88
C ILE A 301 0.57 -0.62 -10.25
N CYS A 302 1.15 -0.06 -11.29
CA CYS A 302 0.93 -0.48 -12.68
C CYS A 302 1.39 -1.93 -12.91
N THR A 303 2.60 -2.26 -12.47
CA THR A 303 3.16 -3.61 -12.61
C THR A 303 2.47 -4.63 -11.71
N GLY A 304 2.03 -4.22 -10.54
CA GLY A 304 1.42 -5.10 -9.53
C GLY A 304 -0.06 -5.40 -9.74
N LEU A 305 -0.76 -4.60 -10.57
CA LEU A 305 -2.18 -4.81 -10.90
C LEU A 305 -2.43 -5.03 -12.40
N GLY A 306 -1.40 -4.87 -13.24
CA GLY A 306 -1.55 -5.01 -14.69
C GLY A 306 -2.41 -3.91 -15.32
N ILE A 307 -2.32 -2.68 -14.82
CA ILE A 307 -3.03 -1.51 -15.34
C ILE A 307 -2.08 -0.53 -16.02
N ALA A 308 -2.57 0.17 -17.04
CA ALA A 308 -1.74 1.12 -17.78
C ALA A 308 -1.41 2.38 -16.94
N PRO A 309 -0.17 2.93 -17.00
CA PRO A 309 0.20 4.10 -16.21
C PRO A 309 -0.72 5.31 -16.39
N ARG A 310 -1.23 5.54 -17.61
CA ARG A 310 -2.14 6.66 -17.93
C ARG A 310 -3.51 6.59 -17.23
N ILE A 311 -3.83 5.46 -16.61
CA ILE A 311 -5.10 5.24 -15.88
C ILE A 311 -5.00 5.73 -14.44
N LEU A 312 -3.78 5.83 -13.90
CA LEU A 312 -3.57 6.36 -12.56
C LEU A 312 -3.95 7.85 -12.54
N GLY A 313 -4.87 8.17 -11.65
CA GLY A 313 -5.29 9.53 -11.36
C GLY A 313 -4.69 10.02 -10.04
N ASP A 314 -5.53 10.31 -9.04
CA ASP A 314 -5.07 10.87 -7.78
C ASP A 314 -4.24 9.90 -6.96
N LEU A 315 -3.05 10.32 -6.59
CA LEU A 315 -2.18 9.63 -5.65
C LEU A 315 -2.06 10.45 -4.37
N ILE A 316 -2.45 9.85 -3.25
CA ILE A 316 -2.40 10.47 -1.93
C ILE A 316 -1.17 9.95 -1.19
N GLY A 317 -0.23 10.84 -0.90
CA GLY A 317 0.95 10.51 -0.11
C GLY A 317 0.64 10.56 1.38
N VAL A 318 0.93 9.49 2.11
CA VAL A 318 0.77 9.47 3.57
C VAL A 318 2.11 9.72 4.25
N VAL A 319 2.15 10.74 5.09
CA VAL A 319 3.34 11.21 5.81
C VAL A 319 3.00 11.44 7.27
N LYS A 320 3.86 11.04 8.20
CA LYS A 320 3.73 11.44 9.61
C LYS A 320 4.21 12.88 9.80
N ALA A 321 3.66 13.55 10.79
CA ALA A 321 4.13 14.87 11.22
C ALA A 321 5.58 14.87 11.76
N TYR A 322 6.19 13.71 11.88
CA TYR A 322 7.60 13.46 12.22
C TYR A 322 8.07 12.23 11.43
N THR A 323 9.31 11.82 11.58
CA THR A 323 9.82 10.66 10.85
C THR A 323 10.08 9.48 11.78
N THR A 324 9.73 8.27 11.32
CA THR A 324 10.14 7.03 11.99
C THR A 324 10.83 6.08 11.03
N ARG A 325 11.78 5.29 11.52
CA ARG A 325 12.46 4.27 10.72
C ARG A 325 12.55 2.94 11.45
N VAL A 326 12.30 1.88 10.71
CA VAL A 326 12.52 0.49 11.12
C VAL A 326 13.88 0.03 10.63
N GLY A 327 14.62 -0.70 11.48
CA GLY A 327 15.88 -1.31 11.08
C GLY A 327 17.06 -0.35 11.01
N SER A 328 18.07 -0.79 10.31
CA SER A 328 19.37 -0.11 10.17
C SER A 328 19.36 0.93 9.03
N GLY A 329 20.49 1.55 8.78
CA GLY A 329 20.72 2.54 7.75
C GLY A 329 20.60 3.99 8.24
N PRO A 330 21.09 4.94 7.44
CA PRO A 330 21.15 6.36 7.77
C PRO A 330 19.78 6.97 8.04
N PHE A 331 19.71 7.83 9.04
CA PHE A 331 18.51 8.57 9.40
C PHE A 331 18.90 10.01 9.74
N PRO A 332 19.02 10.90 8.76
CA PRO A 332 19.61 12.24 8.96
C PRO A 332 18.95 13.08 10.05
N THR A 333 17.62 13.00 10.15
CA THR A 333 16.83 13.78 11.13
C THR A 333 16.55 13.03 12.43
N GLU A 334 17.23 11.91 12.70
CA GLU A 334 17.05 11.12 13.94
C GLU A 334 17.33 11.94 15.19
N ILE A 335 16.46 11.78 16.19
CA ILE A 335 16.64 12.37 17.51
C ILE A 335 17.11 11.28 18.44
N LEU A 336 18.34 11.42 18.94
CA LEU A 336 18.94 10.48 19.87
C LEU A 336 18.54 10.79 21.31
N GLY A 337 18.53 9.77 22.18
CA GLY A 337 18.27 9.91 23.61
C GLY A 337 16.82 10.28 23.93
N GLN A 338 16.63 11.03 25.04
CA GLN A 338 15.31 11.33 25.60
C GLN A 338 14.31 11.98 24.60
N GLY A 339 14.80 12.85 23.71
CA GLY A 339 13.94 13.52 22.73
C GLY A 339 13.27 12.52 21.77
N GLY A 340 14.02 11.52 21.28
CA GLY A 340 13.47 10.45 20.45
C GLY A 340 12.52 9.55 21.22
N ASP A 341 12.80 9.30 22.50
CA ASP A 341 11.93 8.50 23.37
C ASP A 341 10.57 9.18 23.62
N ILE A 342 10.54 10.51 23.78
CA ILE A 342 9.29 11.27 23.91
C ILE A 342 8.39 11.01 22.70
N LEU A 343 8.90 11.16 21.48
CA LEU A 343 8.12 10.88 20.26
C LEU A 343 7.72 9.42 20.17
N ARG A 344 8.59 8.50 20.55
CA ARG A 344 8.32 7.07 20.52
C ARG A 344 7.17 6.66 21.43
N PHE A 345 7.16 7.16 22.67
CA PHE A 345 6.11 6.83 23.63
C PHE A 345 4.80 7.56 23.32
N ALA A 346 4.85 8.87 23.01
CA ALA A 346 3.66 9.63 22.62
C ALA A 346 3.01 9.06 21.36
N GLY A 347 3.83 8.69 20.37
CA GLY A 347 3.37 8.12 19.09
C GLY A 347 3.09 6.62 19.14
N GLN A 348 3.36 5.92 20.25
CA GLN A 348 3.29 4.45 20.33
C GLN A 348 4.06 3.78 19.18
N GLU A 349 5.29 4.25 18.94
CA GLU A 349 6.11 3.83 17.81
C GLU A 349 6.85 2.51 18.09
N PHE A 350 6.05 1.43 18.08
CA PHE A 350 6.50 0.06 18.25
C PHE A 350 5.96 -0.82 17.12
N GLY A 351 6.72 -1.84 16.76
CA GLY A 351 6.30 -2.78 15.70
C GLY A 351 5.04 -3.55 16.07
N THR A 352 4.03 -3.50 15.24
CA THR A 352 2.74 -4.18 15.47
C THR A 352 2.89 -5.68 15.74
N THR A 353 3.84 -6.34 15.06
CA THR A 353 4.05 -7.79 15.16
C THR A 353 5.16 -8.15 16.15
N THR A 354 6.23 -7.36 16.22
CA THR A 354 7.46 -7.70 16.96
C THR A 354 7.63 -6.90 18.25
N GLY A 355 6.82 -5.85 18.47
CA GLY A 355 7.01 -4.92 19.58
C GLY A 355 8.31 -4.11 19.53
N ARG A 356 9.12 -4.24 18.46
CA ARG A 356 10.42 -3.59 18.35
C ARG A 356 10.26 -2.06 18.30
N PRO A 357 10.98 -1.30 19.15
CA PRO A 357 10.92 0.16 19.15
C PRO A 357 11.39 0.74 17.81
N ARG A 358 10.72 1.80 17.35
CA ARG A 358 11.09 2.55 16.16
C ARG A 358 12.09 3.64 16.50
N ARG A 359 13.01 3.93 15.58
CA ARG A 359 13.84 5.13 15.61
C ARG A 359 12.94 6.32 15.24
N CYS A 360 13.03 7.43 15.97
CA CYS A 360 12.19 8.62 15.76
C CYS A 360 13.07 9.84 15.47
N GLY A 361 12.58 10.73 14.65
CA GLY A 361 13.27 11.95 14.24
C GLY A 361 12.31 13.03 13.76
N TRP A 362 12.84 14.22 13.52
CA TRP A 362 12.07 15.33 12.96
C TRP A 362 11.61 15.05 11.54
N LEU A 363 10.57 15.75 11.10
CA LEU A 363 10.10 15.65 9.72
C LEU A 363 11.23 16.05 8.76
N ASP A 364 11.49 15.17 7.78
CA ASP A 364 12.53 15.33 6.77
C ASP A 364 11.91 15.78 5.45
N ILE A 365 12.06 17.07 5.13
CA ILE A 365 11.52 17.65 3.91
C ILE A 365 12.31 17.22 2.67
N VAL A 366 13.61 16.92 2.81
CA VAL A 366 14.40 16.46 1.65
C VAL A 366 13.91 15.10 1.19
N ALA A 367 13.73 14.17 2.13
CA ALA A 367 13.16 12.85 1.85
C ALA A 367 11.71 12.94 1.35
N LEU A 368 10.89 13.82 1.94
CA LEU A 368 9.49 14.00 1.54
C LEU A 368 9.37 14.60 0.14
N LYS A 369 10.16 15.62 -0.22
CA LYS A 369 10.22 16.17 -1.58
C LYS A 369 10.61 15.10 -2.60
N TYR A 370 11.64 14.33 -2.29
CA TYR A 370 12.09 13.23 -3.13
C TYR A 370 10.95 12.22 -3.35
N SER A 371 10.26 11.83 -2.29
CA SER A 371 9.10 10.94 -2.39
C SER A 371 7.98 11.52 -3.26
N CYS A 372 7.69 12.82 -3.12
CA CYS A 372 6.69 13.51 -3.95
C CYS A 372 7.10 13.54 -5.44
N GLN A 373 8.38 13.73 -5.74
CA GLN A 373 8.89 13.70 -7.12
C GLN A 373 8.76 12.33 -7.77
N ILE A 374 9.07 11.26 -7.02
CA ILE A 374 8.98 9.87 -7.54
C ILE A 374 7.52 9.49 -7.83
N ASN A 375 6.58 9.91 -6.98
CA ASN A 375 5.20 9.42 -7.04
C ASN A 375 4.23 10.38 -7.74
N GLY A 376 4.54 11.68 -7.83
CA GLY A 376 3.63 12.68 -8.39
C GLY A 376 2.34 12.82 -7.57
N PHE A 377 2.44 12.90 -6.24
CA PHE A 377 1.27 13.02 -5.37
C PHE A 377 0.42 14.25 -5.68
N SER A 378 -0.90 14.04 -5.80
CA SER A 378 -1.88 15.12 -5.94
C SER A 378 -2.18 15.80 -4.60
N SER A 379 -2.05 15.07 -3.50
CA SER A 379 -2.23 15.59 -2.15
C SER A 379 -1.52 14.73 -1.10
N LEU A 380 -1.40 15.27 0.12
CA LEU A 380 -0.84 14.56 1.27
C LEU A 380 -1.90 14.34 2.36
N ASN A 381 -1.71 13.23 3.09
CA ASN A 381 -2.33 12.96 4.37
C ASN A 381 -1.25 13.06 5.46
N LEU A 382 -1.29 14.11 6.25
CA LEU A 382 -0.38 14.32 7.39
C LEU A 382 -0.95 13.60 8.62
N THR A 383 -0.30 12.55 9.06
CA THR A 383 -0.78 11.73 10.19
C THR A 383 -0.06 12.05 11.49
N LYS A 384 -0.69 11.69 12.62
CA LYS A 384 -0.10 11.80 13.96
C LYS A 384 0.35 13.21 14.35
N LEU A 385 -0.40 14.24 13.93
CA LEU A 385 -0.13 15.62 14.33
C LEU A 385 -0.31 15.80 15.85
N ASP A 386 -1.23 15.07 16.45
CA ASP A 386 -1.50 15.01 17.89
C ASP A 386 -0.29 14.59 18.72
N VAL A 387 0.62 13.80 18.19
CA VAL A 387 1.84 13.34 18.89
C VAL A 387 2.77 14.49 19.25
N LEU A 388 2.70 15.59 18.52
CA LEU A 388 3.53 16.79 18.75
C LEU A 388 2.92 17.78 19.75
N SER A 389 1.75 17.47 20.32
CA SER A 389 0.92 18.41 21.13
C SER A 389 1.67 19.01 22.33
N ASP A 390 2.52 18.25 23.00
CA ASP A 390 3.19 18.69 24.24
C ASP A 390 4.53 19.41 24.01
N LEU A 391 5.00 19.44 22.75
CA LEU A 391 6.29 20.02 22.44
C LEU A 391 6.26 21.56 22.50
N HIS A 392 7.34 22.14 23.01
CA HIS A 392 7.54 23.60 23.07
C HIS A 392 7.93 24.17 21.71
N GLU A 393 8.81 23.44 21.04
CA GLU A 393 9.36 23.75 19.72
C GLU A 393 9.38 22.49 18.89
N ILE A 394 9.17 22.64 17.59
CA ILE A 394 9.17 21.57 16.61
C ILE A 394 10.16 21.93 15.54
N GLN A 395 11.04 21.01 15.17
CA GLN A 395 12.00 21.23 14.12
C GLN A 395 11.58 20.50 12.83
N ILE A 396 11.88 21.13 11.69
CA ILE A 396 11.73 20.55 10.35
C ILE A 396 13.10 20.53 9.68
N GLY A 397 13.56 19.38 9.21
CA GLY A 397 14.78 19.25 8.41
C GLY A 397 14.53 19.76 6.98
N VAL A 398 15.00 20.97 6.66
CA VAL A 398 14.65 21.65 5.41
C VAL A 398 15.65 21.44 4.28
N SER A 399 16.90 21.16 4.60
CA SER A 399 17.96 20.88 3.62
C SER A 399 19.12 20.11 4.22
N TYR A 400 19.90 19.46 3.34
CA TYR A 400 21.15 18.80 3.71
C TYR A 400 22.35 19.62 3.26
N THR A 401 23.43 19.55 4.01
CA THR A 401 24.73 20.13 3.66
C THR A 401 25.84 19.09 3.88
N LEU A 402 26.82 19.10 2.97
CA LEU A 402 28.07 18.34 3.10
C LEU A 402 29.23 19.30 2.86
N ASP A 403 30.17 19.37 3.79
CA ASP A 403 31.33 20.27 3.72
C ASP A 403 30.97 21.73 3.42
N GLY A 404 29.84 22.20 3.98
CA GLY A 404 29.31 23.56 3.77
C GLY A 404 28.51 23.76 2.49
N ASN A 405 28.48 22.80 1.58
CA ASN A 405 27.72 22.86 0.33
C ASN A 405 26.31 22.30 0.48
N SER A 406 25.31 23.00 -0.05
CA SER A 406 23.92 22.53 -0.05
C SER A 406 23.74 21.39 -1.05
N ILE A 407 23.08 20.30 -0.60
CA ILE A 407 22.73 19.15 -1.44
C ILE A 407 21.30 19.33 -1.92
N LYS A 408 21.09 19.27 -3.25
CA LYS A 408 19.80 19.55 -3.89
C LYS A 408 18.85 18.36 -3.97
N SER A 409 19.36 17.13 -3.84
CA SER A 409 18.58 15.90 -3.98
C SER A 409 18.83 14.96 -2.81
N PHE A 410 17.94 13.96 -2.63
CA PHE A 410 18.18 12.89 -1.66
C PHE A 410 19.29 11.97 -2.19
N PRO A 411 20.42 11.77 -1.45
CA PRO A 411 21.55 10.99 -1.94
C PRO A 411 21.22 9.48 -1.98
N ALA A 412 21.63 8.82 -3.07
CA ALA A 412 21.59 7.36 -3.15
C ALA A 412 22.74 6.70 -2.39
N ASP A 413 23.88 7.38 -2.27
CA ASP A 413 25.04 6.92 -1.51
C ASP A 413 24.80 7.09 0.00
N LEU A 414 24.68 5.95 0.70
CA LEU A 414 24.39 5.94 2.12
C LEU A 414 25.58 6.43 2.98
N LEU A 415 26.81 6.27 2.52
CA LEU A 415 27.97 6.80 3.25
C LEU A 415 27.99 8.33 3.20
N LEU A 416 27.58 8.91 2.08
CA LEU A 416 27.36 10.35 2.01
C LEU A 416 26.18 10.77 2.88
N LEU A 417 25.07 10.02 2.85
CA LEU A 417 23.88 10.33 3.64
C LEU A 417 24.16 10.34 5.14
N GLU A 418 25.03 9.47 5.64
CA GLU A 418 25.48 9.43 7.05
C GLU A 418 26.28 10.67 7.46
N GLN A 419 26.99 11.30 6.51
CA GLN A 419 27.82 12.47 6.75
C GLN A 419 27.06 13.80 6.60
N MET A 420 25.81 13.75 6.10
CA MET A 420 25.00 14.94 5.87
C MET A 420 24.68 15.65 7.20
N LYS A 421 24.85 16.97 7.19
CA LYS A 421 24.34 17.84 8.25
C LYS A 421 22.98 18.38 7.82
N VAL A 422 22.01 18.23 8.70
CA VAL A 422 20.65 18.73 8.45
C VAL A 422 20.57 20.19 8.90
N LYS A 423 20.05 21.05 8.03
CA LYS A 423 19.63 22.40 8.42
C LYS A 423 18.18 22.32 8.86
N TYR A 424 17.94 22.76 10.09
CA TYR A 424 16.61 22.79 10.69
C TYR A 424 15.99 24.18 10.64
N GLU A 425 14.67 24.21 10.47
CA GLU A 425 13.81 25.35 10.77
C GLU A 425 13.04 25.01 12.05
N THR A 426 13.04 25.92 13.01
CA THR A 426 12.33 25.75 14.30
C THR A 426 11.03 26.52 14.27
N LEU A 427 9.94 25.85 14.59
CA LEU A 427 8.60 26.40 14.71
C LEU A 427 8.10 26.27 16.16
N PRO A 428 7.23 27.20 16.63
CA PRO A 428 6.64 27.07 17.96
C PRO A 428 5.68 25.87 18.00
N GLY A 429 5.74 25.10 19.08
CA GLY A 429 4.75 24.10 19.40
C GLY A 429 3.43 24.74 19.87
N TRP A 430 2.37 23.95 19.90
CA TRP A 430 1.03 24.47 20.28
C TRP A 430 0.62 24.15 21.71
N LYS A 431 1.29 23.24 22.39
CA LYS A 431 1.09 22.91 23.82
C LYS A 431 -0.36 22.71 24.24
N SER A 432 -1.13 22.07 23.39
CA SER A 432 -2.53 21.75 23.65
C SER A 432 -2.91 20.45 22.96
N ASP A 433 -3.72 19.63 23.64
CA ASP A 433 -4.27 18.43 23.05
C ASP A 433 -5.18 18.77 21.87
N ILE A 434 -4.88 18.24 20.69
CA ILE A 434 -5.65 18.42 19.47
C ILE A 434 -6.39 17.14 19.05
N SER A 435 -6.34 16.08 19.85
CA SER A 435 -6.95 14.78 19.53
C SER A 435 -8.47 14.86 19.36
N GLY A 436 -9.11 15.82 20.02
CA GLY A 436 -10.54 16.14 19.90
C GLY A 436 -10.92 17.05 18.75
N VAL A 437 -9.97 17.68 18.05
CA VAL A 437 -10.26 18.63 16.96
C VAL A 437 -10.75 17.89 15.71
N ARG A 438 -11.78 18.46 15.04
CA ARG A 438 -12.39 17.87 13.83
C ARG A 438 -12.48 18.83 12.66
N LYS A 439 -12.25 20.12 12.85
CA LYS A 439 -12.23 21.13 11.80
C LYS A 439 -10.86 21.79 11.74
N TYR A 440 -10.38 22.10 10.53
CA TYR A 440 -9.09 22.75 10.34
C TYR A 440 -9.01 24.14 11.01
N SER A 441 -10.13 24.89 10.96
CA SER A 441 -10.24 26.19 11.64
C SER A 441 -10.01 26.15 13.15
N ASP A 442 -10.32 25.02 13.78
CA ASP A 442 -10.29 24.84 15.23
C ASP A 442 -8.91 24.40 15.75
N LEU A 443 -7.98 24.06 14.81
CA LEU A 443 -6.59 23.81 15.16
C LEU A 443 -5.93 25.08 15.72
N PRO A 444 -5.06 24.95 16.74
CA PRO A 444 -4.21 26.05 17.21
C PRO A 444 -3.44 26.72 16.05
N VAL A 445 -3.24 28.03 16.13
CA VAL A 445 -2.52 28.79 15.07
C VAL A 445 -1.15 28.19 14.77
N ALA A 446 -0.41 27.76 15.80
CA ALA A 446 0.91 27.14 15.62
C ALA A 446 0.81 25.80 14.85
N ALA A 447 -0.23 24.98 15.14
CA ALA A 447 -0.43 23.72 14.44
C ALA A 447 -0.81 23.96 12.95
N ARG A 448 -1.68 24.95 12.67
CA ARG A 448 -2.00 25.34 11.29
C ARG A 448 -0.76 25.83 10.54
N ARG A 449 0.04 26.68 11.19
CA ARG A 449 1.30 27.18 10.62
C ARG A 449 2.29 26.06 10.29
N TYR A 450 2.36 25.04 11.16
CA TYR A 450 3.17 23.83 10.89
C TYR A 450 2.69 23.11 9.62
N VAL A 451 1.40 22.88 9.48
CA VAL A 451 0.81 22.25 8.28
C VAL A 451 1.06 23.08 7.02
N GLU A 452 0.78 24.37 7.07
CA GLU A 452 0.98 25.31 5.96
C GLU A 452 2.46 25.38 5.55
N ARG A 453 3.37 25.38 6.54
CA ARG A 453 4.80 25.40 6.26
C ARG A 453 5.30 24.15 5.54
N ILE A 454 4.76 22.98 5.87
CA ILE A 454 5.05 21.73 5.13
C ILE A 454 4.59 21.86 3.68
N GLU A 455 3.37 22.33 3.43
CA GLU A 455 2.84 22.54 2.08
C GLU A 455 3.73 23.49 1.27
N GLU A 456 4.11 24.63 1.84
CA GLU A 456 5.02 25.60 1.20
C GLU A 456 6.37 24.96 0.84
N LEU A 457 6.95 24.20 1.77
CA LEU A 457 8.24 23.58 1.55
C LEU A 457 8.19 22.47 0.50
N VAL A 458 7.11 21.66 0.47
CA VAL A 458 7.00 20.48 -0.39
C VAL A 458 6.37 20.82 -1.74
N GLY A 459 5.48 21.81 -1.80
CA GLY A 459 4.73 22.20 -2.99
C GLY A 459 3.56 21.26 -3.33
N VAL A 460 3.11 20.44 -2.35
CA VAL A 460 1.96 19.54 -2.50
C VAL A 460 0.96 19.84 -1.38
N PRO A 461 -0.34 20.00 -1.67
CA PRO A 461 -1.35 20.34 -0.66
C PRO A 461 -1.59 19.18 0.32
N ILE A 462 -1.84 19.53 1.58
CA ILE A 462 -2.28 18.57 2.61
C ILE A 462 -3.80 18.63 2.69
N HIS A 463 -4.47 17.57 2.27
CA HIS A 463 -5.93 17.48 2.28
C HIS A 463 -6.49 16.79 3.52
N TYR A 464 -5.69 15.96 4.17
CA TYR A 464 -6.12 15.13 5.29
C TYR A 464 -5.13 15.28 6.44
N ILE A 465 -5.62 15.45 7.68
CA ILE A 465 -4.78 15.59 8.85
C ILE A 465 -5.27 14.63 9.94
N GLY A 466 -4.43 13.69 10.32
CA GLY A 466 -4.71 12.72 11.37
C GLY A 466 -4.32 13.28 12.74
N VAL A 467 -5.27 13.30 13.66
CA VAL A 467 -5.13 13.80 15.03
C VAL A 467 -5.45 12.73 16.08
N GLY A 468 -5.26 11.47 15.76
CA GLY A 468 -5.46 10.33 16.66
C GLY A 468 -5.68 9.02 15.91
N PRO A 469 -5.78 7.87 16.60
CA PRO A 469 -5.86 6.55 15.96
C PRO A 469 -7.25 6.22 15.38
N GLY A 470 -8.32 6.76 15.96
CA GLY A 470 -9.71 6.45 15.58
C GLY A 470 -10.08 6.99 14.20
N ARG A 471 -11.10 6.38 13.59
CA ARG A 471 -11.64 6.76 12.27
C ARG A 471 -12.07 8.24 12.22
N GLN A 472 -12.74 8.72 13.28
CA GLN A 472 -13.22 10.11 13.40
C GLN A 472 -12.10 11.13 13.66
N ALA A 473 -10.88 10.67 14.01
CA ALA A 473 -9.74 11.55 14.28
C ALA A 473 -9.00 11.91 12.98
N LEU A 474 -9.76 12.37 11.99
CA LEU A 474 -9.28 12.87 10.69
C LEU A 474 -9.95 14.23 10.43
N ILE A 475 -9.14 15.21 10.08
CA ILE A 475 -9.57 16.55 9.67
C ILE A 475 -9.39 16.64 8.16
N PHE A 476 -10.39 17.15 7.46
CA PHE A 476 -10.34 17.53 6.06
C PHE A 476 -9.96 19.02 5.95
N LYS A 477 -9.02 19.35 5.07
CA LYS A 477 -8.54 20.72 4.87
C LYS A 477 -8.89 21.23 3.48
#